data_db102e3fb3bddc1ec20ac94fd1db4dc2
#
_entry.id   db102e3fb3bddc1ec20ac94fd1db4dc2
#
_cell.length_a   1.000
_cell.length_b   1.000
_cell.length_c   1.000
_cell.angle_alpha   90.00
_cell.angle_beta   90.00
_cell.angle_gamma   90.00
#
_symmetry.space_group_name_H-M   'P 1'
#
loop_
_entity.id
_entity.type
_entity.pdbx_description
1 polymer ?
#
loop_
_entity_poly.entity_id
_entity_poly.type
_entity_poly.pdbx_seq_one_letter_code
_entity_poly.pdbx_strand_id
1 'polypeptide(L)'
;MQARLAAVLGNDRVHLTPLRIENIYTHYRWNNDPELCYFDSEQPFEKESFAGFKRRFLQLALHPQADAHDFEIHRVADGALIGVAYIDRIDSFHRRCRISLAIAEQSAQGLGYGRATLDVLLRCAFDELKMHRVTAEAFSFAHVWKGLLDAVGFEAEGRLRDHLFRDGAFHDKETFALLEEEYQARQATRPLLVEAA
;
A
#
# COMPACT_ATOMS: atom_id res chain seq x y z
N MET A 1 11.06 5.65 17.26
CA MET A 1 11.02 5.30 15.82
C MET A 1 9.78 5.84 15.15
N GLN A 2 8.58 5.66 15.70
CA GLN A 2 7.31 6.19 15.15
C GLN A 2 7.26 7.71 14.96
N ALA A 3 7.82 8.50 15.86
CA ALA A 3 7.83 9.97 15.75
C ALA A 3 8.67 10.49 14.55
N ARG A 4 9.62 9.71 14.04
CA ARG A 4 10.46 10.05 12.90
C ARG A 4 9.79 9.75 11.55
N LEU A 5 8.96 8.73 11.49
CA LEU A 5 8.15 8.38 10.31
C LEU A 5 7.02 9.39 10.05
N ALA A 6 6.56 10.10 11.08
CA ALA A 6 5.49 11.09 10.96
C ALA A 6 5.91 12.37 10.19
N ALA A 7 7.21 12.58 9.95
CA ALA A 7 7.68 13.89 9.52
C ALA A 7 7.66 14.13 8.00
N VAL A 8 7.86 13.16 7.12
CA VAL A 8 7.93 13.43 5.65
C VAL A 8 7.63 12.19 4.80
N LEU A 9 6.45 11.61 4.87
CA LEU A 9 6.06 10.59 3.92
C LEU A 9 5.21 11.20 2.80
N GLY A 10 5.84 11.86 1.84
CA GLY A 10 5.14 12.46 0.74
C GLY A 10 6.03 12.80 -0.45
N ASN A 11 5.40 13.19 -1.54
CA ASN A 11 5.99 13.79 -2.71
C ASN A 11 5.10 14.94 -3.20
N ASP A 12 5.30 15.44 -4.41
CA ASP A 12 4.51 16.52 -5.03
C ASP A 12 3.04 16.17 -5.29
N ARG A 13 2.66 14.88 -5.21
CA ARG A 13 1.31 14.39 -5.55
C ARG A 13 0.52 13.86 -4.36
N VAL A 14 1.18 13.14 -3.46
CA VAL A 14 0.56 12.48 -2.31
C VAL A 14 1.38 12.68 -1.05
N HIS A 15 0.70 12.70 0.08
CA HIS A 15 1.34 12.53 1.39
C HIS A 15 0.63 11.43 2.18
N LEU A 16 1.40 10.70 2.98
CA LEU A 16 0.91 9.63 3.82
C LEU A 16 0.86 10.10 5.27
N THR A 17 -0.24 9.82 5.94
CA THR A 17 -0.41 10.09 7.37
C THR A 17 -0.84 8.80 8.08
N PRO A 18 -0.57 8.66 9.38
CA PRO A 18 -1.22 7.61 10.17
C PRO A 18 -2.74 7.70 10.08
N LEU A 19 -3.43 6.59 10.36
CA LEU A 19 -4.90 6.54 10.40
C LEU A 19 -5.45 7.62 11.35
N ARG A 20 -6.44 8.39 10.88
CA ARG A 20 -7.10 9.46 11.64
C ARG A 20 -8.52 9.07 12.00
N ILE A 21 -8.86 9.24 13.28
CA ILE A 21 -10.19 8.86 13.80
C ILE A 21 -11.31 9.66 13.12
N GLU A 22 -11.06 10.91 12.75
CA GLU A 22 -12.01 11.73 12.01
C GLU A 22 -12.44 11.16 10.67
N ASN A 23 -11.59 10.31 10.05
CA ASN A 23 -11.84 9.71 8.75
C ASN A 23 -12.56 8.34 8.83
N ILE A 24 -12.98 7.91 10.02
CA ILE A 24 -13.56 6.58 10.26
C ILE A 24 -14.75 6.25 9.35
N TYR A 25 -15.58 7.22 9.01
CA TYR A 25 -16.74 6.99 8.12
C TYR A 25 -16.33 6.76 6.68
N THR A 26 -15.27 7.40 6.21
CA THR A 26 -14.69 7.16 4.89
C THR A 26 -14.11 5.76 4.81
N HIS A 27 -13.32 5.36 5.80
CA HIS A 27 -12.78 3.99 5.90
C HIS A 27 -13.89 2.93 6.02
N TYR A 28 -14.96 3.20 6.78
CA TYR A 28 -16.12 2.31 6.86
C TYR A 28 -16.82 2.13 5.52
N ARG A 29 -16.98 3.20 4.75
CA ARG A 29 -17.54 3.15 3.39
C ARG A 29 -16.69 2.28 2.49
N TRP A 30 -15.38 2.47 2.48
CA TRP A 30 -14.44 1.65 1.69
C TRP A 30 -14.42 0.18 2.13
N ASN A 31 -14.44 -0.09 3.44
CA ASN A 31 -14.50 -1.45 3.96
C ASN A 31 -15.77 -2.21 3.53
N ASN A 32 -16.83 -1.50 3.23
CA ASN A 32 -18.11 -2.05 2.76
C ASN A 32 -18.36 -1.83 1.25
N ASP A 33 -17.32 -1.54 0.50
CA ASP A 33 -17.36 -1.47 -0.95
C ASP A 33 -16.94 -2.83 -1.55
N PRO A 34 -17.86 -3.55 -2.22
CA PRO A 34 -17.57 -4.86 -2.76
C PRO A 34 -16.50 -4.84 -3.86
N GLU A 35 -16.38 -3.74 -4.62
CA GLU A 35 -15.36 -3.61 -5.67
C GLU A 35 -13.95 -3.48 -5.05
N LEU A 36 -13.80 -2.68 -3.99
CA LEU A 36 -12.53 -2.60 -3.28
C LEU A 36 -12.15 -3.93 -2.62
N CYS A 37 -13.10 -4.59 -1.96
CA CYS A 37 -12.88 -5.91 -1.36
C CYS A 37 -12.51 -6.97 -2.40
N TYR A 38 -13.01 -6.84 -3.62
CA TYR A 38 -12.69 -7.77 -4.71
C TYR A 38 -11.19 -7.83 -5.01
N PHE A 39 -10.48 -6.73 -4.96
CA PHE A 39 -9.05 -6.67 -5.29
C PHE A 39 -8.11 -6.81 -4.06
N ASP A 40 -8.60 -6.60 -2.85
CA ASP A 40 -7.78 -6.54 -1.65
C ASP A 40 -7.96 -7.74 -0.70
N SER A 41 -9.15 -8.36 -0.65
CA SER A 41 -9.47 -9.41 0.30
C SER A 41 -9.41 -10.81 -0.30
N GLU A 42 -8.90 -11.78 0.46
CA GLU A 42 -9.03 -13.22 0.15
C GLU A 42 -10.40 -13.78 0.57
N GLN A 43 -11.07 -13.10 1.49
CA GLN A 43 -12.37 -13.54 1.99
C GLN A 43 -13.51 -13.08 1.08
N PRO A 44 -14.61 -13.83 0.99
CA PRO A 44 -15.83 -13.35 0.37
C PRO A 44 -16.27 -12.02 1.00
N PHE A 45 -16.83 -11.15 0.18
CA PHE A 45 -17.36 -9.89 0.68
C PHE A 45 -18.51 -10.14 1.67
N GLU A 46 -18.35 -9.62 2.88
CA GLU A 46 -19.40 -9.57 3.89
C GLU A 46 -19.50 -8.14 4.43
N LYS A 47 -20.71 -7.60 4.40
CA LYS A 47 -20.95 -6.25 4.91
C LYS A 47 -20.78 -6.22 6.42
N GLU A 48 -19.78 -5.49 6.90
CA GLU A 48 -19.53 -5.31 8.33
C GLU A 48 -20.44 -4.23 8.92
N SER A 49 -20.91 -4.43 10.16
CA SER A 49 -21.62 -3.37 10.90
C SER A 49 -20.66 -2.24 11.30
N PHE A 50 -21.18 -0.99 11.39
CA PHE A 50 -20.36 0.13 11.84
C PHE A 50 -19.77 -0.09 13.25
N ALA A 51 -20.49 -0.73 14.15
CA ALA A 51 -20.00 -1.01 15.50
C ALA A 51 -18.81 -1.98 15.52
N GLY A 52 -18.85 -3.03 14.68
CA GLY A 52 -17.75 -3.98 14.51
C GLY A 52 -16.53 -3.29 13.91
N PHE A 53 -16.73 -2.62 12.78
CA PHE A 53 -15.69 -1.85 12.09
C PHE A 53 -15.03 -0.82 13.01
N LYS A 54 -15.85 0.02 13.69
CA LYS A 54 -15.37 1.06 14.61
C LYS A 54 -14.41 0.49 15.67
N ARG A 55 -14.77 -0.64 16.28
CA ARG A 55 -13.93 -1.28 17.33
C ARG A 55 -12.55 -1.65 16.77
N ARG A 56 -12.53 -2.30 15.61
CA ARG A 56 -11.29 -2.72 14.93
C ARG A 56 -10.47 -1.52 14.46
N PHE A 57 -11.10 -0.53 13.84
CA PHE A 57 -10.45 0.69 13.38
C PHE A 57 -9.80 1.48 14.52
N LEU A 58 -10.53 1.69 15.63
CA LEU A 58 -9.98 2.38 16.80
C LEU A 58 -8.82 1.60 17.44
N GLN A 59 -8.88 0.27 17.43
CA GLN A 59 -7.78 -0.56 17.90
C GLN A 59 -6.51 -0.29 17.07
N LEU A 60 -6.60 -0.26 15.75
CA LEU A 60 -5.47 0.02 14.86
C LEU A 60 -4.96 1.47 15.00
N ALA A 61 -5.87 2.44 15.02
CA ALA A 61 -5.50 3.87 15.06
C ALA A 61 -4.86 4.29 16.39
N LEU A 62 -5.34 3.73 17.52
CA LEU A 62 -4.85 4.09 18.86
C LEU A 62 -3.72 3.20 19.38
N HIS A 63 -3.62 1.98 18.86
CA HIS A 63 -2.63 0.99 19.27
C HIS A 63 -1.92 0.40 18.04
N PRO A 64 -1.13 1.22 17.31
CA PRO A 64 -0.43 0.76 16.13
C PRO A 64 0.52 -0.40 16.48
N GLN A 65 0.57 -1.39 15.61
CA GLN A 65 1.41 -2.56 15.79
C GLN A 65 2.89 -2.21 15.58
N ALA A 66 3.78 -2.94 16.24
CA ALA A 66 5.22 -2.69 16.12
C ALA A 66 5.79 -3.13 14.76
N ASP A 67 5.15 -4.09 14.12
CA ASP A 67 5.54 -4.73 12.86
C ASP A 67 4.67 -4.30 11.68
N ALA A 68 3.86 -3.24 11.85
CA ALA A 68 3.02 -2.69 10.78
C ALA A 68 2.85 -1.17 10.90
N HIS A 69 2.71 -0.55 9.74
CA HIS A 69 2.34 0.86 9.59
C HIS A 69 1.18 0.97 8.60
N ASP A 70 0.05 1.48 9.11
CA ASP A 70 -1.15 1.76 8.33
C ASP A 70 -1.22 3.26 8.04
N PHE A 71 -1.37 3.60 6.76
CA PHE A 71 -1.39 4.99 6.31
C PHE A 71 -2.68 5.33 5.55
N GLU A 72 -3.10 6.58 5.70
CA GLU A 72 -4.01 7.26 4.81
C GLU A 72 -3.23 7.92 3.69
N ILE A 73 -3.74 7.84 2.45
CA ILE A 73 -3.18 8.51 1.28
C ILE A 73 -3.97 9.79 1.05
N HIS A 74 -3.32 10.93 1.18
CA HIS A 74 -3.93 12.24 0.92
C HIS A 74 -3.35 12.84 -0.36
N ARG A 75 -4.22 13.38 -1.21
CA ARG A 75 -3.84 14.13 -2.40
C ARG A 75 -3.31 15.51 -2.00
N VAL A 76 -2.12 15.89 -2.49
CA VAL A 76 -1.48 17.17 -2.12
C VAL A 76 -2.28 18.37 -2.60
N ALA A 77 -2.90 18.31 -3.78
CA ALA A 77 -3.58 19.45 -4.39
C ALA A 77 -4.72 20.06 -3.54
N ASP A 78 -5.41 19.23 -2.75
CA ASP A 78 -6.59 19.66 -1.97
C ASP A 78 -6.71 18.99 -0.59
N GLY A 79 -5.75 18.16 -0.22
CA GLY A 79 -5.76 17.42 1.04
C GLY A 79 -6.77 16.28 1.12
N ALA A 80 -7.45 15.95 0.00
CA ALA A 80 -8.49 14.91 -0.01
C ALA A 80 -7.89 13.54 0.33
N LEU A 81 -8.55 12.80 1.22
CA LEU A 81 -8.26 11.40 1.51
C LEU A 81 -8.72 10.55 0.32
N ILE A 82 -7.79 9.85 -0.34
CA ILE A 82 -8.04 9.12 -1.59
C ILE A 82 -7.79 7.62 -1.51
N GLY A 83 -7.22 7.12 -0.40
CA GLY A 83 -6.90 5.71 -0.29
C GLY A 83 -6.14 5.36 0.98
N VAL A 84 -5.64 4.14 1.01
CA VAL A 84 -4.87 3.56 2.11
C VAL A 84 -3.60 2.90 1.59
N ALA A 85 -2.57 2.86 2.44
CA ALA A 85 -1.31 2.19 2.14
C ALA A 85 -0.78 1.50 3.40
N TYR A 86 -0.02 0.43 3.20
CA TYR A 86 0.44 -0.42 4.29
C TYR A 86 1.90 -0.79 4.09
N ILE A 87 2.65 -0.79 5.20
CA ILE A 87 3.92 -1.51 5.33
C ILE A 87 3.73 -2.47 6.50
N ASP A 88 3.67 -3.75 6.25
CA ASP A 88 3.44 -4.76 7.27
C ASP A 88 4.46 -5.90 7.23
N ARG A 89 4.32 -6.88 8.14
CA ARG A 89 5.27 -7.98 8.31
C ARG A 89 6.72 -7.47 8.43
N ILE A 90 6.90 -6.35 9.13
CA ILE A 90 8.22 -5.73 9.34
C ILE A 90 9.04 -6.64 10.24
N ASP A 91 10.10 -7.18 9.67
CA ASP A 91 11.10 -7.99 10.37
C ASP A 91 12.44 -7.25 10.33
N SER A 92 12.72 -6.51 11.39
CA SER A 92 13.93 -5.69 11.48
C SER A 92 15.21 -6.52 11.57
N PHE A 93 15.14 -7.77 12.03
CA PHE A 93 16.29 -8.67 12.10
C PHE A 93 16.70 -9.16 10.71
N HIS A 94 15.74 -9.64 9.92
CA HIS A 94 15.95 -10.04 8.55
C HIS A 94 15.85 -8.89 7.55
N ARG A 95 15.58 -7.67 8.00
CA ARG A 95 15.46 -6.46 7.19
C ARG A 95 14.50 -6.62 6.01
N ARG A 96 13.30 -7.12 6.27
CA ARG A 96 12.27 -7.37 5.25
C ARG A 96 10.91 -6.84 5.70
N CYS A 97 10.09 -6.45 4.75
CA CYS A 97 8.69 -6.09 4.95
C CYS A 97 7.84 -6.41 3.73
N ARG A 98 6.52 -6.26 3.88
CA ARG A 98 5.58 -6.30 2.76
C ARG A 98 4.94 -4.92 2.62
N ILE A 99 4.64 -4.53 1.37
CA ILE A 99 3.87 -3.32 1.07
C ILE A 99 2.60 -3.65 0.30
N SER A 100 1.57 -2.85 0.52
CA SER A 100 0.36 -2.82 -0.29
C SER A 100 -0.27 -1.43 -0.28
N LEU A 101 -1.14 -1.13 -1.25
CA LEU A 101 -1.90 0.12 -1.30
C LEU A 101 -3.20 -0.07 -2.09
N ALA A 102 -4.18 0.79 -1.80
CA ALA A 102 -5.40 0.92 -2.58
C ALA A 102 -5.76 2.40 -2.76
N ILE A 103 -5.94 2.84 -4.01
CA ILE A 103 -6.59 4.11 -4.31
C ILE A 103 -8.09 3.83 -4.29
N ALA A 104 -8.73 4.15 -3.17
CA ALA A 104 -10.10 3.77 -2.86
C ALA A 104 -11.13 4.77 -3.44
N GLU A 105 -10.77 6.04 -3.63
CA GLU A 105 -11.64 6.99 -4.29
C GLU A 105 -11.59 6.82 -5.81
N GLN A 106 -12.72 6.42 -6.41
CA GLN A 106 -12.83 6.17 -7.85
C GLN A 106 -12.38 7.37 -8.70
N SER A 107 -12.71 8.60 -8.26
CA SER A 107 -12.29 9.84 -8.94
C SER A 107 -10.77 10.08 -8.95
N ALA A 108 -10.02 9.34 -8.14
CA ALA A 108 -8.55 9.42 -8.07
C ALA A 108 -7.86 8.26 -8.81
N GLN A 109 -8.61 7.24 -9.23
CA GLN A 109 -8.04 6.09 -9.94
C GLN A 109 -7.60 6.48 -11.37
N GLY A 110 -6.58 5.78 -11.88
CA GLY A 110 -6.05 6.04 -13.23
C GLY A 110 -5.25 7.33 -13.38
N LEU A 111 -5.18 8.19 -12.36
CA LEU A 111 -4.51 9.49 -12.40
C LEU A 111 -3.05 9.45 -11.91
N GLY A 112 -2.46 8.26 -11.72
CA GLY A 112 -1.06 8.09 -11.32
C GLY A 112 -0.79 8.20 -9.82
N TYR A 113 -1.81 8.35 -8.97
CA TYR A 113 -1.62 8.40 -7.51
C TYR A 113 -1.11 7.09 -6.92
N GLY A 114 -1.51 5.93 -7.49
CA GLY A 114 -0.99 4.63 -7.07
C GLY A 114 0.53 4.54 -7.26
N ARG A 115 1.06 5.01 -8.39
CA ARG A 115 2.51 5.07 -8.65
C ARG A 115 3.21 6.03 -7.69
N ALA A 116 2.66 7.23 -7.50
CA ALA A 116 3.22 8.22 -6.59
C ALA A 116 3.26 7.70 -5.13
N THR A 117 2.22 6.97 -4.70
CA THR A 117 2.17 6.33 -3.38
C THR A 117 3.22 5.22 -3.26
N LEU A 118 3.35 4.37 -4.28
CA LEU A 118 4.34 3.29 -4.29
C LEU A 118 5.77 3.82 -4.19
N ASP A 119 6.10 4.92 -4.89
CA ASP A 119 7.40 5.60 -4.78
C ASP A 119 7.66 6.10 -3.33
N VAL A 120 6.63 6.59 -2.62
CA VAL A 120 6.76 7.01 -1.20
C VAL A 120 6.94 5.82 -0.27
N LEU A 121 6.18 4.71 -0.47
CA LEU A 121 6.31 3.49 0.33
C LEU A 121 7.70 2.86 0.18
N LEU A 122 8.24 2.80 -1.04
CA LEU A 122 9.58 2.25 -1.29
C LEU A 122 10.66 3.10 -0.62
N ARG A 123 10.57 4.42 -0.70
CA ARG A 123 11.47 5.31 0.01
C ARG A 123 11.38 5.10 1.52
N CYS A 124 10.17 4.98 2.08
CA CYS A 124 9.99 4.68 3.49
C CYS A 124 10.64 3.35 3.88
N ALA A 125 10.40 2.28 3.10
CA ALA A 125 10.92 0.96 3.41
C ALA A 125 12.45 0.91 3.32
N PHE A 126 13.04 1.39 2.22
CA PHE A 126 14.49 1.28 2.01
C PHE A 126 15.29 2.37 2.73
N ASP A 127 14.84 3.63 2.67
CA ASP A 127 15.64 4.75 3.15
C ASP A 127 15.42 5.03 4.64
N GLU A 128 14.18 4.86 5.17
CA GLU A 128 13.88 5.14 6.57
C GLU A 128 13.94 3.89 7.45
N LEU A 129 13.25 2.81 7.03
CA LEU A 129 13.22 1.55 7.78
C LEU A 129 14.44 0.67 7.53
N LYS A 130 15.28 1.01 6.53
CA LYS A 130 16.51 0.29 6.18
C LYS A 130 16.26 -1.19 5.85
N MET A 131 15.17 -1.46 5.17
CA MET A 131 14.86 -2.80 4.70
C MET A 131 15.82 -3.21 3.58
N HIS A 132 16.21 -4.49 3.57
CA HIS A 132 16.98 -5.09 2.48
C HIS A 132 16.06 -5.69 1.41
N ARG A 133 14.84 -6.09 1.82
CA ARG A 133 13.90 -6.78 0.94
C ARG A 133 12.48 -6.27 1.19
N VAL A 134 11.84 -5.82 0.13
CA VAL A 134 10.44 -5.41 0.12
C VAL A 134 9.66 -6.37 -0.75
N THR A 135 8.56 -6.92 -0.23
CA THR A 135 7.68 -7.85 -0.94
C THR A 135 6.32 -7.24 -1.22
N ALA A 136 5.65 -7.75 -2.23
CA ALA A 136 4.26 -7.46 -2.54
C ALA A 136 3.55 -8.73 -3.03
N GLU A 137 2.25 -8.78 -2.88
CA GLU A 137 1.42 -9.90 -3.32
C GLU A 137 0.33 -9.36 -4.26
N ALA A 138 -0.05 -10.13 -5.27
CA ALA A 138 -1.10 -9.77 -6.22
C ALA A 138 -1.92 -11.00 -6.63
N PHE A 139 -3.23 -10.84 -6.75
CA PHE A 139 -4.04 -11.86 -7.43
C PHE A 139 -3.80 -11.81 -8.94
N SER A 140 -3.95 -12.94 -9.62
CA SER A 140 -3.70 -13.03 -11.07
C SER A 140 -4.50 -12.03 -11.90
N PHE A 141 -5.68 -11.64 -11.44
CA PHE A 141 -6.57 -10.65 -12.07
C PHE A 141 -6.27 -9.19 -11.69
N ALA A 142 -5.37 -8.91 -10.74
CA ALA A 142 -5.02 -7.55 -10.31
C ALA A 142 -3.99 -6.89 -11.26
N HIS A 143 -4.35 -6.75 -12.54
CA HIS A 143 -3.43 -6.32 -13.61
C HIS A 143 -2.83 -4.94 -13.37
N VAL A 144 -3.61 -3.99 -12.85
CA VAL A 144 -3.14 -2.62 -12.56
C VAL A 144 -2.03 -2.63 -11.51
N TRP A 145 -2.26 -3.38 -10.40
CA TRP A 145 -1.27 -3.50 -9.34
C TRP A 145 0.01 -4.19 -9.81
N LYS A 146 -0.12 -5.30 -10.54
CA LYS A 146 1.02 -6.00 -11.15
C LYS A 146 1.82 -5.10 -12.08
N GLY A 147 1.15 -4.31 -12.93
CA GLY A 147 1.80 -3.34 -13.80
C GLY A 147 2.54 -2.22 -13.04
N LEU A 148 2.04 -1.80 -11.88
CA LEU A 148 2.74 -0.85 -11.01
C LEU A 148 4.00 -1.47 -10.39
N LEU A 149 3.91 -2.72 -9.91
CA LEU A 149 5.05 -3.44 -9.35
C LEU A 149 6.18 -3.62 -10.39
N ASP A 150 5.82 -4.08 -11.58
CA ASP A 150 6.77 -4.24 -12.71
C ASP A 150 7.44 -2.90 -13.07
N ALA A 151 6.66 -1.83 -13.19
CA ALA A 151 7.16 -0.49 -13.54
C ALA A 151 8.17 0.09 -12.51
N VAL A 152 8.14 -0.34 -11.24
CA VAL A 152 9.12 0.05 -10.21
C VAL A 152 10.21 -0.98 -10.01
N GLY A 153 10.12 -2.13 -10.67
CA GLY A 153 11.17 -3.11 -10.74
C GLY A 153 11.06 -4.30 -9.79
N PHE A 154 9.89 -4.56 -9.27
CA PHE A 154 9.68 -5.83 -8.58
C PHE A 154 9.81 -7.00 -9.54
N GLU A 155 10.46 -8.05 -9.08
CA GLU A 155 10.58 -9.32 -9.78
C GLU A 155 9.59 -10.33 -9.21
N ALA A 156 8.95 -11.13 -10.08
CA ALA A 156 8.08 -12.22 -9.67
C ALA A 156 8.90 -13.39 -9.15
N GLU A 157 8.64 -13.86 -7.94
CA GLU A 157 9.39 -14.94 -7.30
C GLU A 157 8.61 -16.24 -7.12
N GLY A 158 7.28 -16.15 -7.16
CA GLY A 158 6.47 -17.32 -6.93
C GLY A 158 5.02 -17.13 -7.32
N ARG A 159 4.34 -18.28 -7.47
CA ARG A 159 2.93 -18.35 -7.83
C ARG A 159 2.26 -19.46 -7.02
N LEU A 160 1.28 -19.09 -6.23
CA LEU A 160 0.40 -19.99 -5.52
C LEU A 160 -0.76 -20.30 -6.47
N ARG A 161 -0.73 -21.48 -7.05
CA ARG A 161 -1.76 -21.90 -8.01
C ARG A 161 -3.09 -22.19 -7.32
N ASP A 162 -4.20 -21.80 -7.95
CA ASP A 162 -5.57 -22.06 -7.48
C ASP A 162 -5.79 -21.62 -6.02
N HIS A 163 -5.18 -20.49 -5.65
CA HIS A 163 -5.15 -20.02 -4.25
C HIS A 163 -6.48 -19.45 -3.78
N LEU A 164 -7.24 -18.85 -4.67
CA LEU A 164 -8.48 -18.14 -4.37
C LEU A 164 -9.61 -18.62 -5.28
N PHE A 165 -10.78 -18.92 -4.71
CA PHE A 165 -12.00 -19.19 -5.49
C PHE A 165 -12.86 -17.94 -5.53
N ARG A 166 -13.12 -17.42 -6.76
CA ARG A 166 -13.91 -16.20 -6.98
C ARG A 166 -14.61 -16.25 -8.34
N ASP A 167 -15.86 -15.78 -8.40
CA ASP A 167 -16.67 -15.74 -9.62
C ASP A 167 -16.75 -17.09 -10.36
N GLY A 168 -16.82 -18.18 -9.59
CA GLY A 168 -16.93 -19.53 -10.14
C GLY A 168 -15.62 -20.13 -10.68
N ALA A 169 -14.47 -19.47 -10.48
CA ALA A 169 -13.16 -19.94 -10.93
C ALA A 169 -12.12 -19.88 -9.82
N PHE A 170 -11.09 -20.71 -9.93
CA PHE A 170 -9.88 -20.59 -9.12
C PHE A 170 -8.91 -19.60 -9.76
N HIS A 171 -8.30 -18.79 -8.91
CA HIS A 171 -7.32 -17.76 -9.28
C HIS A 171 -6.02 -17.95 -8.52
N ASP A 172 -4.93 -17.65 -9.18
CA ASP A 172 -3.62 -17.69 -8.57
C ASP A 172 -3.32 -16.42 -7.77
N LYS A 173 -2.41 -16.56 -6.83
CA LYS A 173 -1.76 -15.46 -6.14
C LYS A 173 -0.28 -15.46 -6.45
N GLU A 174 0.26 -14.33 -6.87
CA GLU A 174 1.65 -14.15 -7.23
C GLU A 174 2.37 -13.34 -6.15
N THR A 175 3.63 -13.67 -5.91
CA THR A 175 4.51 -12.98 -4.98
C THR A 175 5.63 -12.29 -5.74
N PHE A 176 5.93 -11.07 -5.32
CA PHE A 176 6.93 -10.20 -5.92
C PHE A 176 7.89 -9.69 -4.87
N ALA A 177 9.12 -9.41 -5.25
CA ALA A 177 10.09 -8.76 -4.40
C ALA A 177 10.91 -7.71 -5.15
N LEU A 178 11.42 -6.75 -4.38
CA LEU A 178 12.43 -5.78 -4.78
C LEU A 178 13.51 -5.76 -3.71
N LEU A 179 14.77 -5.87 -4.11
CA LEU A 179 15.93 -5.83 -3.22
C LEU A 179 16.51 -4.42 -3.12
N GLU A 180 17.21 -4.13 -2.03
CA GLU A 180 17.83 -2.83 -1.75
C GLU A 180 18.77 -2.40 -2.89
N GLU A 181 19.59 -3.30 -3.39
CA GLU A 181 20.54 -3.03 -4.48
C GLU A 181 19.83 -2.66 -5.79
N GLU A 182 18.76 -3.35 -6.12
CA GLU A 182 17.96 -3.10 -7.32
C GLU A 182 17.23 -1.74 -7.24
N TYR A 183 16.70 -1.43 -6.06
CA TYR A 183 16.10 -0.12 -5.78
C TYR A 183 17.12 1.00 -5.94
N GLN A 184 18.30 0.89 -5.35
CA GLN A 184 19.37 1.88 -5.42
C GLN A 184 19.88 2.06 -6.86
N ALA A 185 20.10 0.97 -7.61
CA ALA A 185 20.52 1.03 -9.01
C ALA A 185 19.50 1.82 -9.87
N ARG A 186 18.20 1.61 -9.64
CA ARG A 186 17.14 2.34 -10.34
C ARG A 186 17.07 3.82 -9.93
N GLN A 187 17.30 4.15 -8.66
CA GLN A 187 17.37 5.55 -8.23
C GLN A 187 18.56 6.29 -8.86
N ALA A 188 19.72 5.63 -8.99
CA ALA A 188 20.90 6.20 -9.62
C ALA A 188 20.71 6.48 -11.14
N THR A 189 19.86 5.70 -11.80
CA THR A 189 19.55 5.87 -13.24
C THR A 189 18.36 6.80 -13.52
N ARG A 190 17.61 7.18 -12.48
CA ARG A 190 16.49 8.13 -12.59
C ARG A 190 17.05 9.52 -12.92
N PRO A 191 16.65 10.17 -14.04
CA PRO A 191 17.11 11.52 -14.33
C PRO A 191 16.81 12.42 -13.13
N LEU A 192 17.82 13.17 -12.66
CA LEU A 192 17.62 14.26 -11.72
C LEU A 192 16.65 15.23 -12.42
N LEU A 193 15.39 15.25 -11.99
CA LEU A 193 14.50 16.34 -12.35
C LEU A 193 15.16 17.59 -11.76
N VAL A 194 15.84 18.33 -12.62
CA VAL A 194 16.39 19.64 -12.30
C VAL A 194 15.22 20.46 -11.77
N GLU A 195 15.25 20.81 -10.50
CA GLU A 195 14.37 21.81 -9.94
C GLU A 195 14.58 23.07 -10.78
N ALA A 196 13.64 23.35 -11.67
CA ALA A 196 13.59 24.64 -12.36
C ALA A 196 13.19 25.67 -11.31
N ALA A 197 14.15 26.51 -10.95
CA ALA A 197 14.02 27.66 -10.09
C ALA A 197 12.97 28.66 -10.61
#